data_c9521bb8ca313ee075b94ce17fe6cb78
#
_entry.id   c9521bb8ca313ee075b94ce17fe6cb78
#
_cell.length_a   1.000
_cell.length_b   1.000
_cell.length_c   1.000
_cell.angle_alpha   90.00
_cell.angle_beta   90.00
_cell.angle_gamma   90.00
#
_symmetry.space_group_name_H-M   'P 1'
#
loop_
_entity.id
_entity.type
_entity.pdbx_description
1 polymer ?
#
loop_
_entity_poly.entity_id
_entity_poly.type
_entity_poly.pdbx_seq_one_letter_code
_entity_poly.pdbx_strand_id
1 'polypeptide(L)'
;MDKQEQKVVYAYFIHKFLRTLGKRYPEFFVRWVTDSLENLAERRVLIKRYTGDTQMKFESIAYDLGIDTSNMFRYHKRAVERLISQ
;
A
#
# COMPACT_ATOMS: atom_id res chain seq x y z
N MET A 1 8.53 -24.90 -4.92
CA MET A 1 7.81 -23.67 -5.32
C MET A 1 8.68 -22.91 -6.30
N ASP A 2 8.17 -22.57 -7.48
CA ASP A 2 8.92 -21.79 -8.45
C ASP A 2 8.98 -20.31 -8.08
N LYS A 3 9.76 -19.53 -8.81
CA LYS A 3 9.98 -18.12 -8.51
C LYS A 3 8.68 -17.31 -8.59
N GLN A 4 7.79 -17.64 -9.52
CA GLN A 4 6.53 -16.92 -9.69
C GLN A 4 5.58 -17.20 -8.54
N GLU A 5 5.49 -18.46 -8.11
CA GLU A 5 4.68 -18.83 -6.95
C GLU A 5 5.20 -18.16 -5.69
N GLN A 6 6.53 -18.08 -5.52
CA GLN A 6 7.13 -17.38 -4.39
C GLN A 6 6.76 -15.91 -4.36
N LYS A 7 6.75 -15.24 -5.53
CA LYS A 7 6.36 -13.84 -5.63
C LYS A 7 4.90 -13.62 -5.23
N VAL A 8 4.01 -14.51 -5.67
CA VAL A 8 2.59 -14.41 -5.33
C VAL A 8 2.38 -14.58 -3.83
N VAL A 9 3.01 -15.59 -3.23
CA VAL A 9 2.92 -15.85 -1.80
C VAL A 9 3.49 -14.67 -1.01
N TYR A 10 4.63 -14.16 -1.41
CA TYR A 10 5.28 -13.03 -0.76
C TYR A 10 4.37 -11.79 -0.79
N ALA A 11 3.81 -11.48 -1.97
CA ALA A 11 2.91 -10.34 -2.12
C ALA A 11 1.68 -10.47 -1.22
N TYR A 12 1.10 -11.67 -1.13
CA TYR A 12 -0.06 -11.93 -0.27
C TYR A 12 0.27 -11.62 1.20
N PHE A 13 1.39 -12.12 1.71
CA PHE A 13 1.77 -11.87 3.10
C PHE A 13 2.08 -10.40 3.36
N ILE A 14 2.72 -9.73 2.43
CA ILE A 14 3.00 -8.30 2.55
C ILE A 14 1.71 -7.49 2.65
N HIS A 15 0.76 -7.73 1.74
CA HIS A 15 -0.53 -7.04 1.76
C HIS A 15 -1.30 -7.29 3.05
N LYS A 16 -1.32 -8.54 3.50
CA LYS A 16 -2.00 -8.89 4.73
C LYS A 16 -1.35 -8.22 5.94
N PHE A 17 -0.02 -8.20 5.98
CA PHE A 17 0.74 -7.53 7.04
C PHE A 17 0.42 -6.04 7.09
N LEU A 18 0.49 -5.37 5.93
CA LEU A 18 0.23 -3.93 5.86
C LEU A 18 -1.21 -3.61 6.27
N ARG A 19 -2.16 -4.42 5.84
CA ARG A 19 -3.56 -4.23 6.22
C ARG A 19 -3.77 -4.40 7.72
N THR A 20 -3.19 -5.43 8.31
CA THR A 20 -3.28 -5.68 9.75
C THR A 20 -2.68 -4.52 10.53
N LEU A 21 -1.50 -4.06 10.11
CA LEU A 21 -0.81 -2.96 10.77
C LEU A 21 -1.61 -1.65 10.63
N GLY A 22 -2.09 -1.35 9.43
CA GLY A 22 -2.86 -0.13 9.18
C GLY A 22 -4.20 -0.10 9.89
N LYS A 23 -4.82 -1.24 10.09
CA LYS A 23 -6.09 -1.33 10.80
C LYS A 23 -5.91 -1.24 12.31
N ARG A 24 -4.93 -1.97 12.86
CA ARG A 24 -4.72 -2.02 14.32
C ARG A 24 -3.94 -0.83 14.86
N TYR A 25 -2.98 -0.34 14.08
CA TYR A 25 -2.08 0.73 14.52
C TYR A 25 -2.01 1.82 13.46
N PRO A 26 -3.14 2.49 13.15
CA PRO A 26 -3.20 3.47 12.05
C PRO A 26 -2.23 4.63 12.22
N GLU A 27 -2.04 5.13 13.44
CA GLU A 27 -1.15 6.26 13.68
C GLU A 27 0.31 5.87 13.43
N PHE A 28 0.71 4.68 13.87
CA PHE A 28 2.04 4.16 13.59
C PHE A 28 2.24 3.95 12.10
N PHE A 29 1.24 3.37 11.41
CA PHE A 29 1.31 3.11 9.98
C PHE A 29 1.48 4.40 9.19
N VAL A 30 0.68 5.42 9.50
CA VAL A 30 0.76 6.72 8.82
C VAL A 30 2.13 7.35 9.03
N ARG A 31 2.66 7.30 10.24
CA ARG A 31 3.99 7.84 10.54
C ARG A 31 5.07 7.11 9.78
N TRP A 32 5.02 5.79 9.78
CA TRP A 32 6.00 4.96 9.06
C TRP A 32 6.00 5.28 7.57
N VAL A 33 4.81 5.34 6.96
CA VAL A 33 4.66 5.70 5.55
C VAL A 33 5.21 7.11 5.28
N THR A 34 4.84 8.06 6.11
CA THR A 34 5.25 9.45 5.95
C THR A 34 6.77 9.62 6.06
N ASP A 35 7.38 8.93 7.02
CA ASP A 35 8.81 9.03 7.24
C ASP A 35 9.62 8.29 6.17
N SER A 36 9.05 7.23 5.59
CA SER A 36 9.76 6.38 4.63
C SER A 36 9.63 6.83 3.18
N LEU A 37 8.54 7.50 2.82
CA LEU A 37 8.24 7.85 1.43
C LEU A 37 8.17 9.37 1.26
N GLU A 38 8.91 9.88 0.27
CA GLU A 38 8.87 11.30 -0.06
C GLU A 38 7.73 11.66 -1.01
N ASN A 39 7.32 10.71 -1.86
CA ASN A 39 6.31 10.98 -2.88
C ASN A 39 4.92 11.02 -2.26
N LEU A 40 4.23 12.15 -2.41
CA LEU A 40 2.92 12.37 -1.82
C LEU A 40 1.85 11.42 -2.34
N ALA A 41 1.86 11.14 -3.65
CA ALA A 41 0.91 10.22 -4.25
C ALA A 41 1.08 8.80 -3.71
N GLU A 42 2.33 8.36 -3.56
CA GLU A 42 2.63 7.05 -2.98
C GLU A 42 2.16 6.94 -1.54
N ARG A 43 2.39 7.98 -0.73
CA ARG A 43 1.90 8.04 0.65
C ARG A 43 0.38 7.91 0.71
N ARG A 44 -0.32 8.68 -0.11
CA ARG A 44 -1.78 8.70 -0.13
C ARG A 44 -2.36 7.36 -0.52
N VAL A 45 -1.77 6.71 -1.52
CA VAL A 45 -2.23 5.38 -1.96
C VAL A 45 -2.13 4.38 -0.81
N LEU A 46 -0.99 4.32 -0.12
CA LEU A 46 -0.81 3.38 0.98
C LEU A 46 -1.71 3.67 2.16
N ILE A 47 -1.84 4.93 2.54
CA ILE A 47 -2.67 5.31 3.68
C ILE A 47 -4.14 4.97 3.39
N LYS A 48 -4.64 5.32 2.20
CA LYS A 48 -6.01 5.02 1.84
C LYS A 48 -6.28 3.53 1.73
N ARG A 49 -5.32 2.76 1.21
CA ARG A 49 -5.51 1.33 1.01
C ARG A 49 -5.50 0.53 2.29
N TYR A 50 -4.63 0.89 3.24
CA TYR A 50 -4.35 0.03 4.40
C TYR A 50 -4.91 0.53 5.72
N THR A 51 -5.39 1.76 5.82
CA THR A 51 -6.04 2.27 7.03
C THR A 51 -7.56 2.32 6.88
N GLY A 52 -8.25 2.54 7.98
CA GLY A 52 -9.71 2.61 8.01
C GLY A 52 -10.35 1.27 8.36
N ASP A 53 -11.60 1.32 8.78
CA ASP A 53 -12.34 0.13 9.22
C ASP A 53 -12.62 -0.83 8.07
N THR A 54 -12.94 -0.30 6.89
CA THR A 54 -13.18 -1.08 5.68
C THR A 54 -12.07 -0.78 4.68
N GLN A 55 -11.48 -1.82 4.12
CA GLN A 55 -10.43 -1.64 3.13
C GLN A 55 -11.01 -1.07 1.83
N MET A 56 -10.46 0.07 1.39
CA MET A 56 -10.89 0.68 0.14
C MET A 56 -10.44 -0.15 -1.07
N LYS A 57 -11.32 -0.24 -2.07
CA LYS A 57 -10.97 -0.84 -3.35
C LYS A 57 -10.02 0.08 -4.11
N PHE A 58 -9.14 -0.51 -4.91
CA PHE A 58 -8.16 0.26 -5.68
C PHE A 58 -8.83 1.27 -6.62
N GLU A 59 -9.95 0.90 -7.24
CA GLU A 59 -10.69 1.81 -8.12
C GLU A 59 -11.20 3.04 -7.36
N SER A 60 -11.65 2.83 -6.13
CA SER A 60 -12.12 3.93 -5.29
C SER A 60 -10.97 4.87 -4.91
N ILE A 61 -9.81 4.31 -4.63
CA ILE A 61 -8.61 5.12 -4.32
C ILE A 61 -8.20 5.95 -5.54
N ALA A 62 -8.17 5.33 -6.72
CA ALA A 62 -7.82 6.04 -7.95
C ALA A 62 -8.78 7.20 -8.21
N TYR A 63 -10.08 6.96 -8.03
CA TYR A 63 -11.10 7.99 -8.18
C TYR A 63 -10.88 9.14 -7.21
N ASP A 64 -10.67 8.82 -5.92
CA ASP A 64 -10.50 9.84 -4.88
C ASP A 64 -9.25 10.70 -5.12
N LEU A 65 -8.18 10.10 -5.65
CA LEU A 65 -6.93 10.82 -5.88
C LEU A 65 -6.88 11.48 -7.26
N GLY A 66 -7.90 11.27 -8.10
CA GLY A 66 -7.94 11.85 -9.45
C GLY A 66 -6.88 11.30 -10.37
N ILE A 67 -6.51 10.03 -10.22
CA ILE A 67 -5.51 9.38 -11.07
C ILE A 67 -6.14 8.16 -11.74
N ASP A 68 -5.59 7.73 -12.87
CA ASP A 68 -6.11 6.55 -13.52
C ASP A 68 -5.63 5.29 -12.79
N THR A 69 -6.36 4.18 -13.02
CA THR A 69 -6.13 2.93 -12.30
C THR A 69 -4.75 2.35 -12.56
N SER A 70 -4.23 2.47 -13.79
CA SER A 70 -2.90 1.98 -14.14
C SER A 70 -1.81 2.70 -13.34
N ASN A 71 -1.91 4.04 -13.25
CA ASN A 71 -0.96 4.83 -12.48
C ASN A 71 -1.08 4.54 -10.98
N MET A 72 -2.31 4.34 -10.49
CA MET A 72 -2.52 4.00 -9.08
C MET A 72 -1.81 2.68 -8.72
N PHE A 73 -1.92 1.65 -9.56
CA PHE A 73 -1.23 0.37 -9.31
C PHE A 73 0.29 0.53 -9.35
N ARG A 74 0.78 1.40 -10.24
CA ARG A 74 2.22 1.69 -10.32
C ARG A 74 2.71 2.38 -9.05
N TYR A 75 1.98 3.38 -8.57
CA TYR A 75 2.31 4.06 -7.32
C TYR A 75 2.27 3.09 -6.14
N HIS A 76 1.25 2.24 -6.08
CA HIS A 76 1.12 1.25 -5.02
C HIS A 76 2.32 0.30 -4.99
N LYS A 77 2.70 -0.24 -6.15
CA LYS A 77 3.83 -1.16 -6.24
C LYS A 77 5.13 -0.51 -5.77
N ARG A 78 5.42 0.69 -6.27
CA ARG A 78 6.62 1.43 -5.90
C ARG A 78 6.64 1.77 -4.41
N ALA A 79 5.50 2.19 -3.90
CA ALA A 79 5.38 2.57 -2.50
C ALA A 79 5.65 1.39 -1.58
N VAL A 80 5.05 0.24 -1.88
CA VAL A 80 5.26 -0.97 -1.08
C VAL A 80 6.73 -1.40 -1.13
N GLU A 81 7.33 -1.41 -2.32
CA GLU A 81 8.73 -1.78 -2.48
C GLU A 81 9.67 -0.87 -1.66
N ARG A 82 9.45 0.43 -1.73
CA ARG A 82 10.27 1.39 -0.98
C ARG A 82 10.07 1.28 0.52
N LEU A 83 8.82 1.10 0.96
CA LEU A 83 8.49 0.98 2.37
C LEU A 83 9.18 -0.22 3.00
N ILE A 84 9.18 -1.34 2.31
CA ILE A 84 9.74 -2.60 2.81
C ILE A 84 11.26 -2.64 2.71
N SER A 85 11.84 -1.91 1.76
CA SER A 85 13.29 -1.88 1.56
C SER A 85 14.06 -1.09 2.62
N GLN A 86 13.36 -0.41 3.49
CA GLN A 86 14.01 0.45 4.49
C GLN A 86 14.24 -0.22 5.82
#